data_2597887973dfcd7f03ad4fc977081415
#
_entry.id   2597887973dfcd7f03ad4fc977081415
#
_cell.length_a   1.000
_cell.length_b   1.000
_cell.length_c   1.000
_cell.angle_alpha   90.00
_cell.angle_beta   90.00
_cell.angle_gamma   90.00
#
_symmetry.space_group_name_H-M   'P 1'
#
loop_
_entity.id
_entity.type
_entity.pdbx_description
1 polymer ?
#
loop_
_entity_poly.entity_id
_entity_poly.type
_entity_poly.pdbx_seq_one_letter_code
_entity_poly.pdbx_strand_id
1 'polypeptide(L)'
;MDFLISSAHAQGAQQGDPLGFLLPMLVIFAAFYFLLIRPQQKRQKTHAALVAALSTGDEVLTAGGILGKVTGVSEHYATLQIADNVEIKVQKSTVSAVVPKGTIDAA
;
A
#
# COMPACT_ATOMS: atom_id res chain seq x y z
N MET A 1 22.61 -6.80 -17.23
CA MET A 1 21.82 -8.03 -17.35
C MET A 1 22.61 -9.19 -17.86
N ASP A 2 23.32 -9.02 -18.98
CA ASP A 2 24.14 -10.10 -19.55
C ASP A 2 25.19 -10.60 -18.58
N PHE A 3 25.71 -9.74 -17.76
CA PHE A 3 26.69 -10.11 -16.74
C PHE A 3 26.12 -11.14 -15.74
N LEU A 4 24.91 -10.93 -15.26
CA LEU A 4 24.29 -11.87 -14.32
C LEU A 4 23.94 -13.19 -14.97
N ILE A 5 23.47 -13.15 -16.21
CA ILE A 5 23.13 -14.34 -16.98
C ILE A 5 24.40 -15.15 -17.29
N SER A 6 25.46 -14.48 -17.69
CA SER A 6 26.74 -15.11 -17.96
C SER A 6 27.33 -15.78 -16.73
N SER A 7 27.27 -15.10 -15.57
CA SER A 7 27.73 -15.67 -14.30
C SER A 7 26.92 -16.90 -13.92
N ALA A 8 25.61 -16.86 -14.07
CA ALA A 8 24.75 -17.99 -13.76
C ALA A 8 25.03 -19.18 -14.68
N HIS A 9 25.22 -18.93 -15.96
CA HIS A 9 25.58 -19.97 -16.94
C HIS A 9 26.94 -20.59 -16.66
N ALA A 10 27.92 -19.76 -16.37
CA ALA A 10 29.28 -20.23 -16.09
C ALA A 10 29.29 -21.15 -14.88
N GLN A 11 28.62 -20.77 -13.80
CA GLN A 11 28.54 -21.58 -12.61
C GLN A 11 27.78 -22.88 -12.83
N GLY A 12 26.65 -22.82 -13.52
CA GLY A 12 25.85 -24.01 -13.81
C GLY A 12 26.57 -24.97 -14.75
N ALA A 13 27.28 -24.46 -15.75
CA ALA A 13 28.00 -25.27 -16.71
C ALA A 13 29.24 -25.93 -16.10
N GLN A 14 29.94 -25.26 -15.21
CA GLN A 14 31.17 -25.79 -14.63
C GLN A 14 30.95 -26.86 -13.62
N GLN A 15 29.91 -26.74 -12.80
CA GLN A 15 29.78 -27.61 -11.65
C GLN A 15 28.72 -28.70 -11.80
N GLY A 16 27.74 -28.49 -12.66
CA GLY A 16 26.60 -29.41 -12.70
C GLY A 16 25.94 -29.56 -11.34
N ASP A 17 26.17 -28.64 -10.45
CA ASP A 17 25.78 -28.67 -9.06
C ASP A 17 24.50 -27.85 -8.85
N PRO A 18 23.44 -28.45 -8.28
CA PRO A 18 22.23 -27.71 -7.98
C PRO A 18 22.47 -26.51 -7.07
N LEU A 19 23.43 -26.58 -6.17
CA LEU A 19 23.76 -25.49 -5.25
C LEU A 19 24.34 -24.27 -5.96
N GLY A 20 25.15 -24.50 -7.00
CA GLY A 20 25.70 -23.42 -7.80
C GLY A 20 24.65 -22.64 -8.58
N PHE A 21 23.53 -23.29 -8.89
CA PHE A 21 22.38 -22.63 -9.53
C PHE A 21 21.53 -21.86 -8.52
N LEU A 22 21.43 -22.35 -7.27
CA LEU A 22 20.61 -21.73 -6.25
C LEU A 22 21.14 -20.38 -5.77
N LEU A 23 22.46 -20.20 -5.74
CA LEU A 23 23.09 -18.95 -5.28
C LEU A 23 22.68 -17.76 -6.11
N PRO A 24 22.80 -17.77 -7.46
CA PRO A 24 22.33 -16.65 -8.29
C PRO A 24 20.83 -16.43 -8.16
N MET A 25 20.06 -17.52 -8.03
CA MET A 25 18.62 -17.43 -7.90
C MET A 25 18.23 -16.75 -6.59
N LEU A 26 18.91 -17.06 -5.49
CA LEU A 26 18.66 -16.39 -4.21
C LEU A 26 18.98 -14.90 -4.26
N VAL A 27 20.04 -14.50 -4.97
CA VAL A 27 20.38 -13.08 -5.14
C VAL A 27 19.28 -12.36 -5.91
N ILE A 28 18.76 -12.96 -6.96
CA ILE A 28 17.67 -12.39 -7.76
C ILE A 28 16.41 -12.24 -6.91
N PHE A 29 16.03 -13.27 -6.16
CA PHE A 29 14.87 -13.20 -5.27
C PHE A 29 15.04 -12.14 -4.18
N ALA A 30 16.23 -12.03 -3.61
CA ALA A 30 16.52 -10.99 -2.62
C ALA A 30 16.37 -9.59 -3.22
N ALA A 31 16.87 -9.39 -4.44
CA ALA A 31 16.76 -8.12 -5.14
C ALA A 31 15.29 -7.77 -5.39
N PHE A 32 14.48 -8.71 -5.86
CA PHE A 32 13.06 -8.48 -6.06
C PHE A 32 12.34 -8.17 -4.75
N TYR A 33 12.69 -8.88 -3.69
CA TYR A 33 12.10 -8.63 -2.38
C TYR A 33 12.36 -7.19 -1.92
N PHE A 34 13.62 -6.76 -1.98
CA PHE A 34 13.97 -5.42 -1.50
C PHE A 34 13.45 -4.31 -2.40
N LEU A 35 13.35 -4.55 -3.70
CA LEU A 35 12.96 -3.51 -4.66
C LEU A 35 11.46 -3.43 -4.90
N LEU A 36 10.74 -4.54 -4.80
CA LEU A 36 9.32 -4.61 -5.14
C LEU A 36 8.42 -4.86 -3.94
N ILE A 37 8.75 -5.87 -3.13
CA ILE A 37 7.86 -6.34 -2.07
C ILE A 37 7.95 -5.44 -0.84
N ARG A 38 9.15 -5.07 -0.44
CA ARG A 38 9.36 -4.25 0.75
C ARG A 38 8.71 -2.87 0.65
N PRO A 39 8.84 -2.12 -0.47
CA PRO A 39 8.13 -0.85 -0.61
C PRO A 39 6.61 -0.99 -0.56
N GLN A 40 6.07 -2.05 -1.14
CA GLN A 40 4.63 -2.31 -1.11
C GLN A 40 4.13 -2.58 0.30
N GLN A 41 4.86 -3.38 1.07
CA GLN A 41 4.52 -3.65 2.47
C GLN A 41 4.55 -2.38 3.30
N LYS A 42 5.53 -1.52 3.07
CA LYS A 42 5.62 -0.25 3.78
C LYS A 42 4.42 0.64 3.50
N ARG A 43 3.98 0.71 2.24
CA ARG A 43 2.79 1.47 1.86
C ARG A 43 1.53 0.91 2.51
N GLN A 44 1.40 -0.41 2.54
CA GLN A 44 0.26 -1.06 3.18
C GLN A 44 0.20 -0.78 4.67
N LYS A 45 1.34 -0.82 5.36
CA LYS A 45 1.41 -0.50 6.79
C LYS A 45 1.04 0.95 7.06
N THR A 46 1.51 1.87 6.23
CA THR A 46 1.18 3.29 6.36
C THR A 46 -0.33 3.51 6.15
N HIS A 47 -0.91 2.86 5.16
CA HIS A 47 -2.35 2.95 4.90
C HIS A 47 -3.16 2.33 6.04
N ALA A 48 -2.76 1.18 6.55
CA ALA A 48 -3.43 0.55 7.66
C ALA A 48 -3.38 1.41 8.92
N ALA A 49 -2.26 2.06 9.19
CA ALA A 49 -2.12 2.99 10.32
C ALA A 49 -3.04 4.20 10.15
N LEU A 50 -3.15 4.75 8.95
CA LEU A 50 -4.06 5.84 8.65
C LEU A 50 -5.51 5.44 8.89
N VAL A 51 -5.91 4.27 8.41
CA VAL A 51 -7.26 3.76 8.58
C VAL A 51 -7.58 3.51 10.06
N ALA A 52 -6.62 2.97 10.81
CA ALA A 52 -6.79 2.70 12.24
C ALA A 52 -6.89 3.99 13.06
N ALA A 53 -6.28 5.07 12.60
CA ALA A 53 -6.28 6.36 13.28
C ALA A 53 -7.49 7.22 12.94
N LEU A 54 -8.38 6.79 12.04
CA LEU A 54 -9.57 7.55 11.68
C LEU A 54 -10.45 7.77 12.90
N SER A 55 -10.89 9.00 13.08
CA SER A 55 -11.77 9.40 14.18
C SER A 55 -12.86 10.34 13.68
N THR A 56 -13.93 10.41 14.46
CA THR A 56 -15.05 11.32 14.17
C THR A 56 -14.56 12.76 14.14
N GLY A 57 -14.96 13.48 13.11
CA GLY A 57 -14.56 14.86 12.88
C GLY A 57 -13.44 15.02 11.85
N ASP A 58 -12.75 13.93 11.49
CA ASP A 58 -11.73 13.99 10.45
C ASP A 58 -12.36 14.21 9.08
N GLU A 59 -11.70 15.01 8.25
CA GLU A 59 -12.06 15.16 6.85
C GLU A 59 -11.16 14.24 6.03
N VAL A 60 -11.77 13.46 5.15
CA VAL A 60 -11.06 12.42 4.39
C VAL A 60 -11.40 12.47 2.91
N LEU A 61 -10.45 12.01 2.11
CA LEU A 61 -10.62 11.80 0.69
C LEU A 61 -10.63 10.30 0.41
N THR A 62 -11.65 9.82 -0.30
CA THR A 62 -11.73 8.41 -0.68
C THR A 62 -11.05 8.14 -2.01
N ALA A 63 -10.80 6.88 -2.30
CA ALA A 63 -10.17 6.46 -3.56
C ALA A 63 -10.99 6.87 -4.79
N GLY A 64 -12.32 6.99 -4.65
CA GLY A 64 -13.19 7.45 -5.74
C GLY A 64 -13.22 8.95 -5.93
N GLY A 65 -12.50 9.71 -5.12
CA GLY A 65 -12.47 11.18 -5.22
C GLY A 65 -13.53 11.87 -4.38
N ILE A 66 -14.27 11.15 -3.54
CA ILE A 66 -15.28 11.75 -2.67
C ILE A 66 -14.61 12.31 -1.43
N LEU A 67 -14.89 13.57 -1.14
CA LEU A 67 -14.43 14.26 0.04
C LEU A 67 -15.56 14.29 1.07
N GLY A 68 -15.29 13.88 2.29
CA GLY A 68 -16.31 13.81 3.33
C GLY A 68 -15.74 13.97 4.72
N LYS A 69 -16.64 14.25 5.67
CA LYS A 69 -16.29 14.36 7.08
C LYS A 69 -16.75 13.10 7.81
N VAL A 70 -15.86 12.51 8.57
CA VAL A 70 -16.17 11.29 9.33
C VAL A 70 -17.13 11.65 10.47
N THR A 71 -18.31 11.06 10.45
CA THR A 71 -19.31 11.22 11.50
C THR A 71 -19.47 9.98 12.37
N GLY A 72 -18.97 8.84 11.90
CA GLY A 72 -18.98 7.60 12.67
C GLY A 72 -17.96 6.62 12.11
N VAL A 73 -17.44 5.76 12.97
CA VAL A 73 -16.44 4.75 12.61
C VAL A 73 -16.88 3.44 13.22
N SER A 74 -16.94 2.40 12.39
CA SER A 74 -17.18 1.03 12.83
C SER A 74 -15.94 0.18 12.50
N GLU A 75 -16.03 -1.13 12.72
CA GLU A 75 -14.89 -2.02 12.54
C GLU A 75 -14.33 -1.99 11.10
N HIS A 76 -15.22 -2.04 10.10
CA HIS A 76 -14.82 -2.10 8.70
C HIS A 76 -15.30 -0.92 7.87
N TYR A 77 -16.18 -0.09 8.42
CA TYR A 77 -16.84 0.99 7.68
C TYR A 77 -16.67 2.31 8.42
N ALA A 78 -16.70 3.38 7.66
CA ALA A 78 -16.79 4.73 8.19
C ALA A 78 -18.01 5.42 7.57
N THR A 79 -18.71 6.20 8.37
CA THR A 79 -19.81 7.03 7.89
C THR A 79 -19.26 8.42 7.57
N LEU A 80 -19.48 8.87 6.33
CA LEU A 80 -19.00 10.16 5.85
C LEU A 80 -20.17 11.07 5.55
N GLN A 81 -20.13 12.28 6.08
CA GLN A 81 -21.04 13.34 5.69
C GLN A 81 -20.47 14.05 4.47
N ILE A 82 -21.12 13.92 3.32
CA ILE A 82 -20.67 14.50 2.05
C ILE A 82 -21.41 15.77 1.70
N ALA A 83 -22.56 16.03 2.34
CA ALA A 83 -23.34 17.24 2.19
C ALA A 83 -24.22 17.38 3.43
N ASP A 84 -24.95 18.50 3.55
CA ASP A 84 -25.84 18.70 4.68
C ASP A 84 -26.92 17.60 4.71
N ASN A 85 -26.99 16.87 5.83
CA ASN A 85 -27.93 15.76 6.04
C ASN A 85 -27.76 14.58 5.08
N VAL A 86 -26.62 14.49 4.39
CA VAL A 86 -26.33 13.37 3.50
C VAL A 86 -25.10 12.64 4.03
N GLU A 87 -25.32 11.39 4.45
CA GLU A 87 -24.26 10.54 4.98
C GLU A 87 -24.18 9.27 4.15
N ILE A 88 -22.98 8.80 3.89
CA ILE A 88 -22.74 7.53 3.22
C ILE A 88 -21.82 6.67 4.06
N LYS A 89 -21.95 5.36 3.92
CA LYS A 89 -21.02 4.41 4.52
C LYS A 89 -20.05 3.96 3.47
N VAL A 90 -18.78 4.02 3.81
CA VAL A 90 -17.68 3.58 2.93
C VAL A 90 -16.83 2.58 3.70
N GLN A 91 -16.17 1.69 2.97
CA GLN A 91 -15.18 0.82 3.59
C GLN A 91 -13.98 1.66 4.04
N LYS A 92 -13.48 1.41 5.23
CA LYS A 92 -12.32 2.13 5.75
C LYS A 92 -11.12 2.03 4.81
N SER A 93 -10.95 0.90 4.14
CA SER A 93 -9.85 0.67 3.20
C SER A 93 -9.89 1.59 1.98
N THR A 94 -11.05 2.17 1.65
CA THR A 94 -11.19 3.09 0.53
C THR A 94 -10.79 4.52 0.86
N VAL A 95 -10.53 4.83 2.12
CA VAL A 95 -10.02 6.15 2.53
C VAL A 95 -8.58 6.27 2.06
N SER A 96 -8.31 7.23 1.16
CA SER A 96 -6.98 7.43 0.61
C SER A 96 -6.13 8.34 1.48
N ALA A 97 -6.71 9.38 2.05
CA ALA A 97 -5.96 10.35 2.81
C ALA A 97 -6.86 11.07 3.80
N VAL A 98 -6.26 11.49 4.92
CA VAL A 98 -6.88 12.45 5.84
C VAL A 98 -6.39 13.83 5.42
N VAL A 99 -7.34 14.72 5.15
CA VAL A 99 -7.02 16.06 4.71
C VAL A 99 -7.15 17.05 5.86
N PRO A 100 -6.53 18.24 5.79
CA PRO A 100 -6.69 19.24 6.84
C PRO A 100 -8.14 19.65 7.02
N LYS A 101 -8.51 19.95 8.25
CA LYS A 101 -9.85 20.44 8.56
C LYS A 101 -10.08 21.75 7.83
N GLY A 102 -11.28 21.90 7.26
CA GLY A 102 -11.63 23.04 6.45
C GLY A 102 -11.48 22.81 4.95
N THR A 103 -10.93 21.68 4.52
CA THR A 103 -10.77 21.36 3.09
C THR A 103 -12.14 21.23 2.40
N ILE A 104 -13.12 20.64 3.09
CA ILE A 104 -14.46 20.49 2.54
C ILE A 104 -15.11 21.86 2.30
N ASP A 105 -14.96 22.77 3.24
CA ASP A 105 -15.54 24.09 3.13
C ASP A 105 -14.88 24.92 2.02
N ALA A 106 -13.60 24.66 1.74
CA ALA A 106 -12.84 25.36 0.70
C ALA A 106 -13.07 24.76 -0.68
N ALA A 107 -13.59 23.55 -0.76
CA ALA A 107 -13.78 22.85 -2.03
C ALA A 107 -15.01 23.33 -2.82
#